data_bd4442cbd9d8c198fd93f103a1870e79
#
_entry.id   bd4442cbd9d8c198fd93f103a1870e79
#
_cell.length_a   1.000
_cell.length_b   1.000
_cell.length_c   1.000
_cell.angle_alpha   90.00
_cell.angle_beta   90.00
_cell.angle_gamma   90.00
#
_symmetry.space_group_name_H-M   'P 1'
#
loop_
_entity.id
_entity.type
_entity.pdbx_description
1 polymer ?
#
loop_
_entity_poly.entity_id
_entity_poly.type
_entity_poly.pdbx_seq_one_letter_code
_entity_poly.pdbx_strand_id
1 'polypeptide(L)'
;VTSESRPVAPDGKPPAAATDPLSLVRSRGYLVLLLIAAVLGVPISAAAFGFLALVNKLQSLTYTDLPQALGFHGTPSWWPVPLLAVAGLLVGPIVRYLPGNGGHEPARGFVASGPTPTVNLPGVALAALASLGLGAVIGPEAPLIALGSGLAVAALRLTRKSFPKQATAVVGASGSFAAISTLLGSPLLGAFLLMEMSGFGGAMLGVVLVPGLLASGIGALIFTGLGSWTGLGTYSLTLPNVPHAATPDAAGFGWALLIGVAAALLGVGIRWLALHLLKLVEPRRLTATVLAGVIVGVIALVYAEWTGHPASGILYSGQSGLGPLLTANAQYSAGALTVLVACKAVAYCVSMAAFRGGPVFPAMFVGAAGGIALSHLPGLGVTAGLAMGVGAMSAAMLKLPMTSLLLATLLLGREGLTVMPLVIVAVVVSYVLTLRSTPPPTAAPATEQDTAGPPSS
;
A
#
# COMPACT_ATOMS: atom_id res chain seq x y z
N VAL A 1 -49.05 8.22 -24.61
CA VAL A 1 -49.16 7.96 -23.15
C VAL A 1 -49.38 6.47 -22.99
N THR A 2 -48.29 5.72 -22.84
CA THR A 2 -48.30 4.28 -22.49
C THR A 2 -47.77 4.12 -21.09
N SER A 3 -48.67 3.74 -20.17
CA SER A 3 -48.35 3.40 -18.79
C SER A 3 -47.68 2.04 -18.74
N GLU A 4 -46.38 2.02 -18.48
CA GLU A 4 -45.67 0.77 -18.12
C GLU A 4 -46.14 0.27 -16.75
N SER A 5 -46.81 -0.86 -16.78
CA SER A 5 -47.19 -1.61 -15.56
C SER A 5 -45.95 -2.26 -14.93
N ARG A 6 -45.57 -1.83 -13.73
CA ARG A 6 -44.58 -2.51 -12.91
C ARG A 6 -45.03 -3.97 -12.61
N PRO A 7 -44.12 -4.94 -12.74
CA PRO A 7 -44.45 -6.32 -12.34
C PRO A 7 -44.65 -6.39 -10.83
N VAL A 8 -45.84 -6.83 -10.43
CA VAL A 8 -46.21 -7.17 -9.04
C VAL A 8 -45.65 -8.56 -8.73
N ALA A 9 -44.81 -8.67 -7.69
CA ALA A 9 -44.33 -9.96 -7.19
C ALA A 9 -45.53 -10.81 -6.66
N PRO A 10 -45.50 -12.14 -6.81
CA PRO A 10 -46.67 -13.00 -6.52
C PRO A 10 -47.05 -13.14 -5.03
N ASP A 11 -46.26 -12.64 -4.10
CA ASP A 11 -46.51 -12.86 -2.65
C ASP A 11 -46.90 -11.63 -1.85
N GLY A 12 -47.41 -10.57 -2.45
CA GLY A 12 -48.04 -9.44 -1.73
C GLY A 12 -47.24 -8.77 -0.58
N LYS A 13 -45.96 -9.18 -0.33
CA LYS A 13 -45.06 -8.49 0.58
C LYS A 13 -44.43 -7.30 -0.12
N PRO A 14 -44.62 -6.07 0.39
CA PRO A 14 -43.84 -4.95 -0.14
C PRO A 14 -42.35 -5.30 -0.03
N PRO A 15 -41.53 -4.98 -1.07
CA PRO A 15 -40.10 -5.15 -0.97
C PRO A 15 -39.65 -4.47 0.33
N ALA A 16 -38.86 -5.19 1.14
CA ALA A 16 -38.34 -4.67 2.38
C ALA A 16 -37.72 -3.28 2.07
N ALA A 17 -38.31 -2.24 2.67
CA ALA A 17 -37.88 -0.87 2.47
C ALA A 17 -36.37 -0.85 2.72
N ALA A 18 -35.60 -0.51 1.71
CA ALA A 18 -34.15 -0.34 1.84
C ALA A 18 -33.96 0.62 3.01
N THR A 19 -33.46 0.12 4.13
CA THR A 19 -33.27 0.91 5.36
C THR A 19 -32.36 2.07 4.97
N ASP A 20 -32.87 3.29 5.08
CA ASP A 20 -32.12 4.51 4.79
C ASP A 20 -30.82 4.47 5.59
N PRO A 21 -29.63 4.42 4.97
CA PRO A 21 -28.37 4.35 5.68
C PRO A 21 -28.17 5.51 6.67
N LEU A 22 -28.82 6.67 6.45
CA LEU A 22 -28.80 7.81 7.37
C LEU A 22 -29.57 7.51 8.66
N SER A 23 -30.57 6.61 8.63
CA SER A 23 -31.25 6.17 9.83
C SER A 23 -30.33 5.39 10.78
N LEU A 24 -29.35 4.65 10.21
CA LEU A 24 -28.33 3.97 10.98
C LEU A 24 -27.46 4.94 11.77
N VAL A 25 -27.05 6.05 11.14
CA VAL A 25 -26.20 7.07 11.78
C VAL A 25 -26.89 7.71 12.98
N ARG A 26 -28.22 7.84 12.95
CA ARG A 26 -29.04 8.39 14.05
C ARG A 26 -29.30 7.40 15.17
N SER A 27 -28.94 6.13 15.01
CA SER A 27 -29.20 5.09 15.98
C SER A 27 -28.24 5.14 17.18
N ARG A 28 -28.73 4.74 18.38
CA ARG A 28 -27.86 4.55 19.55
C ARG A 28 -26.76 3.49 19.29
N GLY A 29 -27.09 2.47 18.49
CA GLY A 29 -26.13 1.44 18.10
C GLY A 29 -24.93 2.01 17.35
N TYR A 30 -25.14 3.02 16.50
CA TYR A 30 -24.06 3.68 15.78
C TYR A 30 -23.14 4.50 16.70
N LEU A 31 -23.68 5.19 17.71
CA LEU A 31 -22.88 5.87 18.72
C LEU A 31 -22.00 4.88 19.50
N VAL A 32 -22.51 3.70 19.80
CA VAL A 32 -21.70 2.62 20.42
C VAL A 32 -20.59 2.15 19.49
N LEU A 33 -20.86 2.02 18.17
CA LEU A 33 -19.82 1.68 17.19
C LEU A 33 -18.74 2.76 17.10
N LEU A 34 -19.12 4.04 17.15
CA LEU A 34 -18.13 5.14 17.20
C LEU A 34 -17.25 5.06 18.44
N LEU A 35 -17.84 4.81 19.60
CA LEU A 35 -17.08 4.65 20.84
C LEU A 35 -16.14 3.45 20.77
N ILE A 36 -16.61 2.31 20.24
CA ILE A 36 -15.78 1.12 20.03
C ILE A 36 -14.61 1.44 19.08
N ALA A 37 -14.88 2.11 17.96
CA ALA A 37 -13.85 2.50 17.00
C ALA A 37 -12.80 3.42 17.63
N ALA A 38 -13.23 4.39 18.44
CA ALA A 38 -12.36 5.29 19.19
C ALA A 38 -11.46 4.54 20.17
N VAL A 39 -12.05 3.71 21.02
CA VAL A 39 -11.30 2.95 22.03
C VAL A 39 -10.35 1.95 21.40
N LEU A 40 -10.75 1.25 20.35
CA LEU A 40 -9.90 0.29 19.64
C LEU A 40 -8.81 0.98 18.79
N GLY A 41 -9.02 2.21 18.35
CA GLY A 41 -8.02 3.01 17.66
C GLY A 41 -6.70 3.09 18.44
N VAL A 42 -6.76 3.21 19.76
CA VAL A 42 -5.57 3.32 20.62
C VAL A 42 -4.67 2.07 20.56
N PRO A 43 -5.13 0.87 20.98
CA PRO A 43 -4.27 -0.31 20.99
C PRO A 43 -3.88 -0.77 19.58
N ILE A 44 -4.73 -0.56 18.57
CA ILE A 44 -4.43 -0.94 17.19
C ILE A 44 -3.32 -0.05 16.62
N SER A 45 -3.35 1.26 16.86
CA SER A 45 -2.29 2.16 16.44
C SER A 45 -0.98 1.91 17.18
N ALA A 46 -1.05 1.59 18.47
CA ALA A 46 0.13 1.16 19.22
C ALA A 46 0.73 -0.15 18.67
N ALA A 47 -0.10 -1.12 18.32
CA ALA A 47 0.35 -2.37 17.69
C ALA A 47 0.95 -2.12 16.30
N ALA A 48 0.35 -1.24 15.49
CA ALA A 48 0.87 -0.84 14.19
C ALA A 48 2.23 -0.14 14.31
N PHE A 49 2.37 0.78 15.28
CA PHE A 49 3.64 1.43 15.60
C PHE A 49 4.71 0.41 16.02
N GLY A 50 4.37 -0.49 16.94
CA GLY A 50 5.28 -1.54 17.40
C GLY A 50 5.71 -2.47 16.27
N PHE A 51 4.78 -2.84 15.35
CA PHE A 51 5.11 -3.63 14.17
C PHE A 51 6.10 -2.91 13.25
N LEU A 52 5.88 -1.62 12.95
CA LEU A 52 6.80 -0.81 12.13
C LEU A 52 8.16 -0.63 12.81
N ALA A 53 8.18 -0.36 14.11
CA ALA A 53 9.40 -0.26 14.89
C ALA A 53 10.20 -1.57 14.87
N LEU A 54 9.51 -2.73 14.97
CA LEU A 54 10.13 -4.04 14.87
C LEU A 54 10.71 -4.30 13.46
N VAL A 55 10.00 -3.94 12.40
CA VAL A 55 10.51 -4.01 11.03
C VAL A 55 11.79 -3.18 10.88
N ASN A 56 11.78 -1.92 11.33
CA ASN A 56 12.95 -1.05 11.26
C ASN A 56 14.13 -1.58 12.09
N LYS A 57 13.86 -2.07 13.31
CA LYS A 57 14.92 -2.67 14.15
C LYS A 57 15.51 -3.90 13.49
N LEU A 58 14.68 -4.73 12.85
CA LEU A 58 15.16 -5.91 12.12
C LEU A 58 16.01 -5.51 10.91
N GLN A 59 15.60 -4.47 10.16
CA GLN A 59 16.39 -3.92 9.06
C GLN A 59 17.75 -3.36 9.55
N SER A 60 17.76 -2.56 10.63
CA SER A 60 18.99 -2.06 11.25
C SER A 60 19.90 -3.21 11.69
N LEU A 61 19.34 -4.18 12.41
CA LEU A 61 20.08 -5.33 12.91
C LEU A 61 20.74 -6.12 11.75
N THR A 62 20.00 -6.39 10.66
CA THR A 62 20.47 -7.25 9.57
C THR A 62 21.39 -6.53 8.58
N TYR A 63 21.19 -5.23 8.35
CA TYR A 63 21.94 -4.48 7.33
C TYR A 63 22.93 -3.46 7.89
N THR A 64 22.89 -3.16 9.17
CA THR A 64 23.84 -2.23 9.81
C THR A 64 24.63 -2.92 10.91
N ASP A 65 23.93 -3.41 11.95
CA ASP A 65 24.58 -3.91 13.16
C ASP A 65 25.36 -5.22 12.89
N LEU A 66 24.75 -6.15 12.12
CA LEU A 66 25.35 -7.45 11.84
C LEU A 66 26.61 -7.36 10.93
N PRO A 67 26.61 -6.60 9.82
CA PRO A 67 27.85 -6.39 9.07
C PRO A 67 28.96 -5.77 9.89
N GLN A 68 28.64 -4.76 10.72
CA GLN A 68 29.63 -4.12 11.60
C GLN A 68 30.19 -5.09 12.63
N ALA A 69 29.34 -5.92 13.25
CA ALA A 69 29.76 -6.95 14.22
C ALA A 69 30.69 -8.01 13.57
N LEU A 70 30.57 -8.24 12.25
CA LEU A 70 31.45 -9.13 11.49
C LEU A 70 32.72 -8.44 10.96
N GLY A 71 32.93 -7.16 11.31
CA GLY A 71 34.16 -6.41 10.96
C GLY A 71 34.10 -5.69 9.61
N PHE A 72 32.93 -5.60 8.96
CA PHE A 72 32.80 -4.80 7.74
C PHE A 72 32.62 -3.31 8.07
N HIS A 73 33.30 -2.42 7.34
CA HIS A 73 33.16 -0.96 7.48
C HIS A 73 31.87 -0.37 6.86
N GLY A 74 30.91 -1.21 6.50
CA GLY A 74 29.63 -0.86 5.91
C GLY A 74 28.94 -2.13 5.41
N THR A 75 27.79 -1.99 4.79
CA THR A 75 27.09 -3.14 4.20
C THR A 75 27.73 -3.51 2.86
N PRO A 76 28.37 -4.69 2.72
CA PRO A 76 28.93 -5.11 1.43
C PRO A 76 27.86 -5.22 0.35
N SER A 77 28.22 -4.96 -0.92
CA SER A 77 27.28 -5.01 -2.06
C SER A 77 26.61 -6.38 -2.24
N TRP A 78 27.31 -7.48 -1.92
CA TRP A 78 26.79 -8.85 -2.00
C TRP A 78 25.88 -9.27 -0.82
N TRP A 79 25.88 -8.51 0.27
CA TRP A 79 25.18 -8.81 1.51
C TRP A 79 23.67 -9.07 1.35
N PRO A 80 22.93 -8.37 0.48
CA PRO A 80 21.52 -8.61 0.23
C PRO A 80 21.20 -10.03 -0.26
N VAL A 81 22.13 -10.69 -0.98
CA VAL A 81 21.87 -12.01 -1.59
C VAL A 81 21.55 -13.08 -0.55
N PRO A 82 22.41 -13.37 0.46
CA PRO A 82 22.09 -14.35 1.50
C PRO A 82 20.89 -13.94 2.36
N LEU A 83 20.73 -12.66 2.68
CA LEU A 83 19.61 -12.22 3.52
C LEU A 83 18.25 -12.40 2.83
N LEU A 84 18.16 -12.07 1.55
CA LEU A 84 16.94 -12.28 0.79
C LEU A 84 16.68 -13.76 0.48
N ALA A 85 17.71 -14.59 0.37
CA ALA A 85 17.55 -16.04 0.32
C ALA A 85 16.94 -16.57 1.63
N VAL A 86 17.41 -16.08 2.79
CA VAL A 86 16.82 -16.39 4.11
C VAL A 86 15.38 -15.87 4.19
N ALA A 87 15.10 -14.65 3.71
CA ALA A 87 13.72 -14.16 3.62
C ALA A 87 12.82 -15.13 2.84
N GLY A 88 13.27 -15.60 1.69
CA GLY A 88 12.55 -16.60 0.90
C GLY A 88 12.35 -17.92 1.63
N LEU A 89 13.38 -18.39 2.37
CA LEU A 89 13.33 -19.61 3.18
C LEU A 89 12.31 -19.50 4.32
N LEU A 90 12.14 -18.33 4.90
CA LEU A 90 11.16 -18.07 5.96
C LEU A 90 9.74 -17.88 5.39
N VAL A 91 9.60 -17.03 4.35
CA VAL A 91 8.29 -16.69 3.78
C VAL A 91 7.64 -17.87 3.07
N GLY A 92 8.42 -18.68 2.35
CA GLY A 92 7.89 -19.85 1.62
C GLY A 92 7.06 -20.80 2.50
N PRO A 93 7.59 -21.31 3.62
CA PRO A 93 6.85 -22.16 4.56
C PRO A 93 5.68 -21.46 5.23
N ILE A 94 5.83 -20.17 5.63
CA ILE A 94 4.75 -19.40 6.23
C ILE A 94 3.55 -19.35 5.28
N VAL A 95 3.79 -19.01 4.00
CA VAL A 95 2.74 -18.94 2.99
C VAL A 95 2.13 -20.32 2.69
N ARG A 96 2.92 -21.38 2.75
CA ARG A 96 2.48 -22.74 2.41
C ARG A 96 1.69 -23.41 3.52
N TYR A 97 2.06 -23.22 4.79
CA TYR A 97 1.58 -24.02 5.90
C TYR A 97 0.74 -23.25 6.92
N LEU A 98 0.88 -21.92 7.02
CA LEU A 98 0.09 -21.14 7.97
C LEU A 98 -1.26 -20.70 7.36
N PRO A 99 -2.31 -20.60 8.19
CA PRO A 99 -3.62 -20.10 7.75
C PRO A 99 -3.52 -18.70 7.13
N GLY A 100 -4.29 -18.46 6.07
CA GLY A 100 -4.36 -17.17 5.39
C GLY A 100 -3.21 -16.89 4.43
N ASN A 101 -2.39 -17.88 4.08
CA ASN A 101 -1.34 -17.81 3.05
C ASN A 101 -0.39 -16.60 3.23
N GLY A 102 -0.12 -16.20 4.48
CA GLY A 102 0.73 -15.06 4.78
C GLY A 102 0.12 -13.70 4.42
N GLY A 103 -1.18 -13.63 4.13
CA GLY A 103 -1.90 -12.39 3.81
C GLY A 103 -2.00 -12.10 2.31
N HIS A 104 -2.20 -10.81 2.00
CA HIS A 104 -2.44 -10.34 0.64
C HIS A 104 -1.29 -10.65 -0.33
N GLU A 105 -1.63 -11.02 -1.57
CA GLU A 105 -0.69 -11.23 -2.68
C GLU A 105 -0.53 -9.93 -3.50
N PRO A 106 0.59 -9.22 -3.38
CA PRO A 106 0.73 -7.89 -3.99
C PRO A 106 0.55 -7.88 -5.52
N ALA A 107 0.94 -8.96 -6.21
CA ALA A 107 0.81 -9.08 -7.66
C ALA A 107 -0.64 -9.04 -8.15
N ARG A 108 -1.61 -9.46 -7.33
CA ARG A 108 -3.04 -9.43 -7.69
C ARG A 108 -3.66 -8.03 -7.60
N GLY A 109 -2.89 -7.05 -7.16
CA GLY A 109 -3.31 -5.66 -7.01
C GLY A 109 -3.76 -5.35 -5.58
N PHE A 110 -4.06 -4.09 -5.34
CA PHE A 110 -4.44 -3.58 -4.02
C PHE A 110 -5.97 -3.53 -3.93
N VAL A 111 -6.58 -4.59 -3.39
CA VAL A 111 -8.06 -4.76 -3.34
C VAL A 111 -8.50 -4.88 -1.89
N ALA A 112 -9.60 -4.21 -1.54
CA ALA A 112 -10.25 -4.40 -0.25
C ALA A 112 -10.79 -5.83 -0.15
N SER A 113 -10.26 -6.58 0.77
CA SER A 113 -10.88 -7.80 1.29
C SER A 113 -11.60 -7.44 2.58
N GLY A 114 -12.69 -8.16 2.89
CA GLY A 114 -13.39 -7.99 4.17
C GLY A 114 -12.45 -8.13 5.38
N PRO A 115 -12.96 -8.01 6.62
CA PRO A 115 -12.14 -8.08 7.81
C PRO A 115 -11.31 -9.35 7.86
N THR A 116 -10.02 -9.21 8.17
CA THR A 116 -9.08 -10.36 8.23
C THR A 116 -9.47 -11.32 9.37
N PRO A 117 -9.64 -12.62 9.10
CA PRO A 117 -9.86 -13.61 10.15
C PRO A 117 -8.71 -13.62 11.16
N THR A 118 -9.04 -13.69 12.45
CA THR A 118 -8.04 -13.62 13.53
C THR A 118 -7.01 -14.75 13.47
N VAL A 119 -7.40 -15.92 12.97
CA VAL A 119 -6.51 -17.08 12.79
C VAL A 119 -5.41 -16.82 11.77
N ASN A 120 -5.61 -15.88 10.84
CA ASN A 120 -4.63 -15.55 9.81
C ASN A 120 -3.56 -14.54 10.29
N LEU A 121 -3.81 -13.83 11.41
CA LEU A 121 -2.93 -12.75 11.89
C LEU A 121 -1.48 -13.18 12.12
N PRO A 122 -1.19 -14.33 12.75
CA PRO A 122 0.19 -14.77 12.93
C PRO A 122 0.91 -15.00 11.61
N GLY A 123 0.25 -15.63 10.63
CA GLY A 123 0.81 -15.85 9.31
C GLY A 123 1.11 -14.55 8.57
N VAL A 124 0.18 -13.58 8.63
CA VAL A 124 0.34 -12.24 8.05
C VAL A 124 1.51 -11.49 8.68
N ALA A 125 1.58 -11.46 10.02
CA ALA A 125 2.63 -10.74 10.74
C ALA A 125 4.01 -11.34 10.45
N LEU A 126 4.17 -12.66 10.53
CA LEU A 126 5.44 -13.34 10.31
C LEU A 126 5.92 -13.23 8.86
N ALA A 127 5.03 -13.42 7.88
CA ALA A 127 5.37 -13.26 6.47
C ALA A 127 5.82 -11.84 6.15
N ALA A 128 5.10 -10.84 6.69
CA ALA A 128 5.45 -9.44 6.50
C ALA A 128 6.76 -9.07 7.20
N LEU A 129 7.00 -9.51 8.44
CA LEU A 129 8.26 -9.29 9.15
C LEU A 129 9.45 -9.88 8.41
N ALA A 130 9.34 -11.12 7.95
CA ALA A 130 10.40 -11.77 7.17
C ALA A 130 10.64 -11.07 5.83
N SER A 131 9.57 -10.67 5.13
CA SER A 131 9.69 -9.98 3.84
C SER A 131 10.30 -8.58 3.99
N LEU A 132 9.69 -7.74 4.84
CA LEU A 132 10.07 -6.33 5.02
C LEU A 132 11.40 -6.18 5.74
N GLY A 133 11.60 -6.97 6.81
CA GLY A 133 12.80 -6.89 7.66
C GLY A 133 14.08 -7.35 6.96
N LEU A 134 13.96 -8.27 5.99
CA LEU A 134 15.11 -8.82 5.26
C LEU A 134 15.32 -8.21 3.87
N GLY A 135 14.58 -7.14 3.51
CA GLY A 135 14.91 -6.30 2.37
C GLY A 135 14.12 -6.53 1.09
N ALA A 136 13.03 -7.31 1.10
CA ALA A 136 12.17 -7.47 -0.07
C ALA A 136 11.58 -6.13 -0.51
N VAL A 137 11.38 -5.95 -1.82
CA VAL A 137 10.96 -4.69 -2.43
C VAL A 137 9.42 -4.59 -2.41
N ILE A 138 8.89 -4.43 -1.21
CA ILE A 138 7.44 -4.30 -0.92
C ILE A 138 7.25 -3.38 0.28
N GLY A 139 6.03 -2.88 0.46
CA GLY A 139 5.67 -1.95 1.54
C GLY A 139 4.88 -2.62 2.68
N PRO A 140 4.75 -1.97 3.84
CA PRO A 140 4.04 -2.48 5.00
C PRO A 140 2.51 -2.25 4.97
N GLU A 141 1.96 -1.62 3.94
CA GLU A 141 0.58 -1.12 3.90
C GLU A 141 -0.44 -2.27 4.03
N ALA A 142 -0.31 -3.29 3.17
CA ALA A 142 -1.26 -4.41 3.16
C ALA A 142 -1.22 -5.24 4.46
N PRO A 143 -0.04 -5.59 5.02
CA PRO A 143 0.02 -6.19 6.34
C PRO A 143 -0.61 -5.36 7.44
N LEU A 144 -0.40 -4.03 7.45
CA LEU A 144 -0.98 -3.16 8.48
C LEU A 144 -2.49 -3.07 8.37
N ILE A 145 -3.05 -2.98 7.16
CA ILE A 145 -4.51 -3.05 6.95
C ILE A 145 -5.07 -4.37 7.50
N ALA A 146 -4.42 -5.49 7.18
CA ALA A 146 -4.84 -6.80 7.64
C ALA A 146 -4.73 -6.96 9.18
N LEU A 147 -3.61 -6.52 9.77
CA LEU A 147 -3.41 -6.54 11.22
C LEU A 147 -4.40 -5.63 11.93
N GLY A 148 -4.62 -4.40 11.44
CA GLY A 148 -5.58 -3.45 12.00
C GLY A 148 -6.99 -4.02 12.01
N SER A 149 -7.47 -4.53 10.88
CA SER A 149 -8.81 -5.11 10.78
C SER A 149 -8.96 -6.37 11.63
N GLY A 150 -7.98 -7.25 11.61
CA GLY A 150 -8.02 -8.50 12.34
C GLY A 150 -7.93 -8.31 13.86
N LEU A 151 -7.11 -7.38 14.34
CA LEU A 151 -7.05 -7.01 15.77
C LEU A 151 -8.35 -6.38 16.26
N ALA A 152 -8.99 -5.53 15.43
CA ALA A 152 -10.30 -4.96 15.75
C ALA A 152 -11.37 -6.05 15.91
N VAL A 153 -11.40 -7.01 14.99
CA VAL A 153 -12.33 -8.16 15.07
C VAL A 153 -11.99 -9.08 16.25
N ALA A 154 -10.70 -9.31 16.54
CA ALA A 154 -10.28 -10.08 17.70
C ALA A 154 -10.77 -9.43 19.00
N ALA A 155 -10.64 -8.10 19.13
CA ALA A 155 -11.11 -7.36 20.30
C ALA A 155 -12.64 -7.47 20.49
N LEU A 156 -13.43 -7.43 19.40
CA LEU A 156 -14.89 -7.68 19.49
C LEU A 156 -15.20 -9.09 20.03
N ARG A 157 -14.45 -10.10 19.60
CA ARG A 157 -14.66 -11.49 20.06
C ARG A 157 -14.37 -11.66 21.57
N LEU A 158 -13.46 -10.88 22.13
CA LEU A 158 -13.16 -10.91 23.57
C LEU A 158 -14.35 -10.47 24.42
N THR A 159 -15.25 -9.66 23.87
CA THR A 159 -16.48 -9.23 24.61
C THR A 159 -17.51 -10.36 24.75
N ARG A 160 -17.33 -11.52 24.12
CA ARG A 160 -18.24 -12.67 24.08
C ARG A 160 -19.67 -12.33 23.61
N LYS A 161 -19.89 -11.15 23.03
CA LYS A 161 -21.16 -10.73 22.42
C LYS A 161 -21.14 -11.05 20.93
N SER A 162 -22.26 -11.50 20.40
CA SER A 162 -22.45 -11.63 18.96
C SER A 162 -22.81 -10.28 18.37
N PHE A 163 -21.99 -9.79 17.46
CA PHE A 163 -22.27 -8.55 16.72
C PHE A 163 -22.80 -8.89 15.32
N PRO A 164 -23.71 -8.09 14.76
CA PRO A 164 -24.13 -8.22 13.38
C PRO A 164 -22.94 -8.17 12.43
N LYS A 165 -23.00 -8.89 11.31
CA LYS A 165 -21.91 -8.92 10.30
C LYS A 165 -21.51 -7.50 9.83
N GLN A 166 -22.49 -6.60 9.66
CA GLN A 166 -22.26 -5.22 9.27
C GLN A 166 -21.45 -4.44 10.33
N ALA A 167 -21.80 -4.58 11.61
CA ALA A 167 -21.07 -3.95 12.72
C ALA A 167 -19.62 -4.46 12.79
N THR A 168 -19.41 -5.77 12.63
CA THR A 168 -18.07 -6.38 12.58
C THR A 168 -17.27 -5.83 11.40
N ALA A 169 -17.89 -5.65 10.23
CA ALA A 169 -17.22 -5.07 9.06
C ALA A 169 -16.81 -3.60 9.30
N VAL A 170 -17.69 -2.77 9.91
CA VAL A 170 -17.39 -1.37 10.23
C VAL A 170 -16.25 -1.27 11.25
N VAL A 171 -16.27 -2.08 12.31
CA VAL A 171 -15.19 -2.07 13.32
C VAL A 171 -13.89 -2.59 12.73
N GLY A 172 -13.92 -3.65 11.91
CA GLY A 172 -12.74 -4.12 11.19
C GLY A 172 -12.15 -3.06 10.27
N ALA A 173 -12.98 -2.37 9.49
CA ALA A 173 -12.55 -1.24 8.67
C ALA A 173 -11.92 -0.13 9.53
N SER A 174 -12.54 0.25 10.66
CA SER A 174 -12.00 1.28 11.57
C SER A 174 -10.62 0.91 12.09
N GLY A 175 -10.36 -0.39 12.37
CA GLY A 175 -9.03 -0.88 12.72
C GLY A 175 -8.00 -0.71 11.60
N SER A 176 -8.42 -0.97 10.35
CA SER A 176 -7.56 -0.71 9.18
C SER A 176 -7.25 0.78 9.03
N PHE A 177 -8.25 1.65 9.24
CA PHE A 177 -8.05 3.11 9.21
C PHE A 177 -7.04 3.57 10.26
N ALA A 178 -7.13 3.07 11.49
CA ALA A 178 -6.19 3.39 12.56
C ALA A 178 -4.75 2.97 12.21
N ALA A 179 -4.59 1.74 11.73
CA ALA A 179 -3.27 1.19 11.41
C ALA A 179 -2.61 1.89 10.20
N ILE A 180 -3.38 2.19 9.13
CA ILE A 180 -2.82 2.80 7.92
C ILE A 180 -2.51 4.30 8.13
N SER A 181 -3.28 5.01 8.95
CA SER A 181 -3.01 6.40 9.28
C SER A 181 -1.71 6.54 10.09
N THR A 182 -1.40 5.56 10.92
CA THR A 182 -0.12 5.43 11.63
C THR A 182 1.05 5.36 10.65
N LEU A 183 0.92 4.53 9.60
CA LEU A 183 1.97 4.36 8.58
C LEU A 183 2.17 5.64 7.74
N LEU A 184 1.08 6.25 7.31
CA LEU A 184 1.13 7.39 6.39
C LEU A 184 1.37 8.73 7.11
N GLY A 185 1.32 8.75 8.45
CA GLY A 185 1.44 9.97 9.26
C GLY A 185 0.33 11.00 8.97
N SER A 186 -0.74 10.59 8.29
CA SER A 186 -1.86 11.45 7.90
C SER A 186 -3.19 10.70 8.02
N PRO A 187 -4.09 11.14 8.93
CA PRO A 187 -5.42 10.57 9.05
C PRO A 187 -6.26 10.71 7.78
N LEU A 188 -6.13 11.84 7.08
CA LEU A 188 -6.84 12.10 5.83
C LEU A 188 -6.40 11.13 4.73
N LEU A 189 -5.10 10.96 4.55
CA LEU A 189 -4.58 10.08 3.50
C LEU A 189 -4.98 8.62 3.75
N GLY A 190 -4.90 8.16 4.99
CA GLY A 190 -5.38 6.82 5.37
C GLY A 190 -6.87 6.63 5.10
N ALA A 191 -7.67 7.66 5.40
CA ALA A 191 -9.11 7.66 5.13
C ALA A 191 -9.42 7.60 3.63
N PHE A 192 -8.79 8.45 2.82
CA PHE A 192 -8.99 8.45 1.37
C PHE A 192 -8.55 7.14 0.72
N LEU A 193 -7.41 6.59 1.13
CA LEU A 193 -6.92 5.30 0.62
C LEU A 193 -7.94 4.19 0.87
N LEU A 194 -8.44 4.04 2.08
CA LEU A 194 -9.38 2.98 2.41
C LEU A 194 -10.77 3.24 1.84
N MET A 195 -11.21 4.50 1.76
CA MET A 195 -12.46 4.88 1.13
C MET A 195 -12.45 4.51 -0.35
N GLU A 196 -11.43 4.94 -1.08
CA GLU A 196 -11.31 4.71 -2.53
C GLU A 196 -11.10 3.22 -2.83
N MET A 197 -10.34 2.52 -1.98
CA MET A 197 -10.11 1.08 -2.10
C MET A 197 -11.38 0.25 -1.82
N SER A 198 -12.23 0.69 -0.89
CA SER A 198 -13.43 -0.06 -0.47
C SER A 198 -14.52 -0.11 -1.55
N GLY A 199 -14.51 0.82 -2.50
CA GLY A 199 -15.54 0.95 -3.52
C GLY A 199 -16.94 1.30 -2.97
N PHE A 200 -17.06 1.66 -1.69
CA PHE A 200 -18.34 2.09 -1.13
C PHE A 200 -18.77 3.42 -1.73
N GLY A 201 -20.05 3.50 -2.12
CA GLY A 201 -20.67 4.71 -2.65
C GLY A 201 -21.89 5.12 -1.86
N GLY A 202 -22.39 6.34 -2.12
CA GLY A 202 -23.62 6.84 -1.50
C GLY A 202 -23.57 6.94 0.02
N ALA A 203 -24.70 6.75 0.67
CA ALA A 203 -24.85 6.91 2.11
C ALA A 203 -24.08 5.86 2.94
N MET A 204 -23.80 4.67 2.40
CA MET A 204 -22.98 3.66 3.06
C MET A 204 -21.54 4.12 3.29
N LEU A 205 -21.00 4.97 2.42
CA LEU A 205 -19.68 5.56 2.59
C LEU A 205 -19.59 6.32 3.93
N GLY A 206 -20.58 7.16 4.25
CA GLY A 206 -20.60 7.91 5.51
C GLY A 206 -20.67 7.01 6.75
N VAL A 207 -21.40 5.90 6.68
CA VAL A 207 -21.52 4.94 7.78
C VAL A 207 -20.18 4.29 8.15
N VAL A 208 -19.30 4.04 7.17
CA VAL A 208 -17.99 3.43 7.39
C VAL A 208 -16.90 4.50 7.60
N LEU A 209 -16.97 5.60 6.87
CA LEU A 209 -15.95 6.64 6.89
C LEU A 209 -15.86 7.37 8.23
N VAL A 210 -16.99 7.69 8.86
CA VAL A 210 -17.00 8.45 10.12
C VAL A 210 -16.31 7.71 11.27
N PRO A 211 -16.62 6.43 11.57
CA PRO A 211 -15.88 5.65 12.56
C PRO A 211 -14.40 5.48 12.18
N GLY A 212 -14.14 5.31 10.88
CA GLY A 212 -12.79 5.19 10.33
C GLY A 212 -11.97 6.47 10.55
N LEU A 213 -12.51 7.64 10.23
CA LEU A 213 -11.86 8.94 10.48
C LEU A 213 -11.58 9.17 11.96
N LEU A 214 -12.54 8.82 12.84
CA LEU A 214 -12.33 8.93 14.27
C LEU A 214 -11.19 8.04 14.75
N ALA A 215 -11.16 6.78 14.32
CA ALA A 215 -10.08 5.85 14.63
C ALA A 215 -8.74 6.29 14.05
N SER A 216 -8.72 6.84 12.83
CA SER A 216 -7.53 7.43 12.19
C SER A 216 -6.99 8.62 12.95
N GLY A 217 -7.86 9.55 13.38
CA GLY A 217 -7.46 10.74 14.14
C GLY A 217 -6.84 10.34 15.49
N ILE A 218 -7.47 9.43 16.21
CA ILE A 218 -6.94 8.88 17.46
C ILE A 218 -5.60 8.16 17.19
N GLY A 219 -5.54 7.37 16.12
CA GLY A 219 -4.33 6.68 15.72
C GLY A 219 -3.15 7.62 15.47
N ALA A 220 -3.38 8.72 14.78
CA ALA A 220 -2.37 9.73 14.53
C ALA A 220 -1.86 10.40 15.82
N LEU A 221 -2.75 10.68 16.77
CA LEU A 221 -2.38 11.23 18.09
C LEU A 221 -1.51 10.27 18.90
N ILE A 222 -1.93 8.99 18.96
CA ILE A 222 -1.17 7.93 19.65
C ILE A 222 0.19 7.73 19.01
N PHE A 223 0.26 7.74 17.69
CA PHE A 223 1.50 7.60 16.94
C PHE A 223 2.48 8.74 17.23
N THR A 224 2.01 9.99 17.20
CA THR A 224 2.82 11.17 17.54
C THR A 224 3.32 11.09 18.98
N GLY A 225 2.44 10.71 19.92
CA GLY A 225 2.79 10.53 21.34
C GLY A 225 3.84 9.45 21.53
N LEU A 226 3.64 8.25 20.96
CA LEU A 226 4.59 7.16 21.06
C LEU A 226 5.95 7.52 20.43
N GLY A 227 5.96 8.19 19.28
CA GLY A 227 7.19 8.66 18.65
C GLY A 227 8.00 9.59 19.56
N SER A 228 7.34 10.54 20.22
CA SER A 228 8.00 11.48 21.16
C SER A 228 8.48 10.78 22.44
N TRP A 229 7.71 9.84 22.98
CA TRP A 229 8.04 9.15 24.24
C TRP A 229 9.12 8.09 24.08
N THR A 230 9.13 7.38 22.97
CA THR A 230 10.07 6.27 22.74
C THR A 230 11.36 6.70 22.04
N GLY A 231 11.39 7.87 21.42
CA GLY A 231 12.53 8.35 20.62
C GLY A 231 12.74 7.55 19.31
N LEU A 232 11.83 6.63 18.95
CA LEU A 232 11.95 5.81 17.74
C LEU A 232 11.59 6.57 16.46
N GLY A 233 11.33 7.89 16.58
CA GLY A 233 10.93 8.75 15.47
C GLY A 233 9.47 8.56 15.07
N THR A 234 8.96 9.52 14.33
CA THR A 234 7.64 9.42 13.69
C THR A 234 7.83 9.09 12.21
N TYR A 235 7.06 8.13 11.72
CA TYR A 235 6.96 7.94 10.28
C TYR A 235 6.18 9.12 9.71
N SER A 236 6.86 10.05 9.10
CA SER A 236 6.25 11.14 8.36
C SER A 236 6.34 10.84 6.87
N LEU A 237 5.23 10.96 6.17
CA LEU A 237 5.27 10.90 4.72
C LEU A 237 5.93 12.15 4.14
N THR A 238 5.80 13.30 4.81
CA THR A 238 6.29 14.59 4.35
C THR A 238 7.82 14.62 4.31
N LEU A 239 8.37 14.94 3.14
CA LEU A 239 9.82 15.07 2.96
C LEU A 239 10.33 16.38 3.60
N PRO A 240 11.44 16.33 4.35
CA PRO A 240 12.10 17.55 4.82
C PRO A 240 12.85 18.23 3.66
N ASN A 241 13.01 19.55 3.74
CA ASN A 241 13.86 20.34 2.84
C ASN A 241 13.55 20.14 1.34
N VAL A 242 12.27 20.12 0.98
CA VAL A 242 11.84 20.04 -0.43
C VAL A 242 12.29 21.32 -1.15
N PRO A 243 13.01 21.21 -2.30
CA PRO A 243 13.37 22.37 -3.10
C PRO A 243 12.14 23.12 -3.59
N HIS A 244 12.26 24.47 -3.69
CA HIS A 244 11.15 25.30 -4.16
C HIS A 244 10.69 24.88 -5.56
N ALA A 245 9.39 24.74 -5.73
CA ALA A 245 8.79 24.41 -7.01
C ALA A 245 8.44 25.67 -7.80
N ALA A 246 8.85 25.72 -9.06
CA ALA A 246 8.41 26.78 -9.96
C ALA A 246 6.88 26.68 -10.20
N THR A 247 6.27 27.82 -10.50
CA THR A 247 4.86 27.87 -10.91
C THR A 247 4.65 27.04 -12.18
N PRO A 248 3.54 26.28 -12.29
CA PRO A 248 3.22 25.50 -13.47
C PRO A 248 3.20 26.36 -14.75
N ASP A 249 3.84 25.85 -15.79
CA ASP A 249 3.91 26.46 -17.12
C ASP A 249 3.50 25.45 -18.22
N ALA A 250 3.50 25.88 -19.47
CA ALA A 250 3.13 25.03 -20.61
C ALA A 250 4.07 23.85 -20.81
N ALA A 251 5.38 24.01 -20.52
CA ALA A 251 6.36 22.93 -20.58
C ALA A 251 6.07 21.87 -19.49
N GLY A 252 5.77 22.32 -18.26
CA GLY A 252 5.36 21.46 -17.17
C GLY A 252 4.13 20.62 -17.50
N PHE A 253 3.11 21.17 -18.18
CA PHE A 253 1.95 20.38 -18.67
C PHE A 253 2.34 19.35 -19.72
N GLY A 254 3.25 19.66 -20.63
CA GLY A 254 3.79 18.71 -21.59
C GLY A 254 4.48 17.54 -20.87
N TRP A 255 5.30 17.85 -19.85
CA TRP A 255 5.93 16.85 -19.01
C TRP A 255 4.93 16.01 -18.20
N ALA A 256 3.84 16.61 -17.71
CA ALA A 256 2.79 15.88 -16.98
C ALA A 256 2.13 14.81 -17.87
N LEU A 257 1.85 15.12 -19.13
CA LEU A 257 1.35 14.15 -20.11
C LEU A 257 2.34 13.01 -20.34
N LEU A 258 3.62 13.34 -20.60
CA LEU A 258 4.67 12.36 -20.87
C LEU A 258 4.89 11.43 -19.68
N ILE A 259 5.02 11.98 -18.47
CA ILE A 259 5.21 11.22 -17.23
C ILE A 259 3.98 10.33 -16.95
N GLY A 260 2.77 10.85 -17.18
CA GLY A 260 1.55 10.07 -17.06
C GLY A 260 1.52 8.85 -17.96
N VAL A 261 1.89 9.02 -19.26
CA VAL A 261 1.99 7.92 -20.23
C VAL A 261 3.07 6.93 -19.84
N ALA A 262 4.28 7.42 -19.52
CA ALA A 262 5.41 6.57 -19.14
C ALA A 262 5.11 5.74 -17.88
N ALA A 263 4.49 6.35 -16.87
CA ALA A 263 4.08 5.66 -15.64
C ALA A 263 3.00 4.59 -15.91
N ALA A 264 2.02 4.87 -16.78
CA ALA A 264 1.02 3.90 -17.16
C ALA A 264 1.64 2.66 -17.83
N LEU A 265 2.51 2.88 -18.82
CA LEU A 265 3.20 1.80 -19.53
C LEU A 265 4.08 0.96 -18.59
N LEU A 266 4.86 1.64 -17.75
CA LEU A 266 5.70 0.98 -16.76
C LEU A 266 4.87 0.20 -15.74
N GLY A 267 3.80 0.77 -15.21
CA GLY A 267 2.90 0.12 -14.23
C GLY A 267 2.20 -1.10 -14.80
N VAL A 268 1.70 -1.02 -16.05
CA VAL A 268 1.12 -2.16 -16.76
C VAL A 268 2.18 -3.25 -16.98
N GLY A 269 3.40 -2.88 -17.37
CA GLY A 269 4.51 -3.81 -17.55
C GLY A 269 4.90 -4.51 -16.24
N ILE A 270 5.04 -3.75 -15.15
CA ILE A 270 5.34 -4.29 -13.81
C ILE A 270 4.26 -5.30 -13.39
N ARG A 271 3.00 -4.92 -13.50
CA ARG A 271 1.88 -5.80 -13.11
C ARG A 271 1.81 -7.06 -13.98
N TRP A 272 1.97 -6.92 -15.30
CA TRP A 272 1.99 -8.03 -16.23
C TRP A 272 3.11 -9.03 -15.86
N LEU A 273 4.34 -8.53 -15.65
CA LEU A 273 5.49 -9.36 -15.27
C LEU A 273 5.27 -10.02 -13.90
N ALA A 274 4.80 -9.26 -12.90
CA ALA A 274 4.53 -9.80 -11.56
C ALA A 274 3.51 -10.95 -11.58
N LEU A 275 2.44 -10.83 -12.38
CA LEU A 275 1.43 -11.89 -12.53
C LEU A 275 1.99 -13.13 -13.25
N HIS A 276 2.88 -12.96 -14.24
CA HIS A 276 3.55 -14.07 -14.90
C HIS A 276 4.50 -14.81 -13.94
N LEU A 277 5.30 -14.04 -13.18
CA LEU A 277 6.18 -14.61 -12.17
C LEU A 277 5.39 -15.31 -11.05
N LEU A 278 4.24 -14.77 -10.65
CA LEU A 278 3.38 -15.40 -9.65
C LEU A 278 2.95 -16.82 -10.09
N LYS A 279 2.56 -17.00 -11.36
CA LYS A 279 2.21 -18.32 -11.92
C LYS A 279 3.37 -19.31 -11.85
N LEU A 280 4.62 -18.84 -11.92
CA LEU A 280 5.81 -19.68 -11.80
C LEU A 280 6.13 -19.99 -10.34
N VAL A 281 5.86 -19.07 -9.42
CA VAL A 281 6.12 -19.20 -7.98
C VAL A 281 5.09 -20.10 -7.30
N GLU A 282 3.81 -19.97 -7.62
CA GLU A 282 2.71 -20.68 -6.95
C GLU A 282 2.91 -22.19 -6.86
N PRO A 283 3.23 -22.94 -7.94
CA PRO A 283 3.33 -24.39 -7.88
C PRO A 283 4.56 -24.88 -7.09
N ARG A 284 5.62 -24.07 -7.01
CA ARG A 284 6.88 -24.41 -6.34
C ARG A 284 7.23 -23.43 -5.24
N ARG A 285 6.24 -23.05 -4.44
CA ARG A 285 6.30 -21.93 -3.48
C ARG A 285 7.58 -21.93 -2.64
N LEU A 286 8.02 -23.07 -2.09
CA LEU A 286 9.19 -23.12 -1.21
C LEU A 286 10.49 -22.75 -1.93
N THR A 287 10.80 -23.42 -3.01
CA THR A 287 12.06 -23.20 -3.75
C THR A 287 12.03 -21.92 -4.58
N ALA A 288 10.88 -21.61 -5.18
CA ALA A 288 10.74 -20.42 -6.00
C ALA A 288 10.80 -19.12 -5.18
N THR A 289 10.33 -19.11 -3.92
CA THR A 289 10.44 -17.93 -3.05
C THR A 289 11.90 -17.68 -2.64
N VAL A 290 12.68 -18.74 -2.37
CA VAL A 290 14.12 -18.61 -2.11
C VAL A 290 14.85 -18.07 -3.35
N LEU A 291 14.57 -18.65 -4.53
CA LEU A 291 15.15 -18.19 -5.78
C LEU A 291 14.79 -16.72 -6.08
N ALA A 292 13.55 -16.32 -5.83
CA ALA A 292 13.11 -14.94 -5.97
C ALA A 292 13.91 -14.00 -5.05
N GLY A 293 14.17 -14.40 -3.81
CA GLY A 293 15.03 -13.65 -2.89
C GLY A 293 16.46 -13.49 -3.42
N VAL A 294 17.06 -14.59 -3.90
CA VAL A 294 18.40 -14.54 -4.53
C VAL A 294 18.40 -13.60 -5.73
N ILE A 295 17.39 -13.67 -6.60
CA ILE A 295 17.30 -12.78 -7.79
C ILE A 295 17.24 -11.32 -7.37
N VAL A 296 16.41 -10.96 -6.39
CA VAL A 296 16.33 -9.57 -5.88
C VAL A 296 17.67 -9.13 -5.29
N GLY A 297 18.35 -10.00 -4.54
CA GLY A 297 19.67 -9.72 -3.98
C GLY A 297 20.73 -9.51 -5.07
N VAL A 298 20.71 -10.35 -6.12
CA VAL A 298 21.64 -10.20 -7.28
C VAL A 298 21.34 -8.91 -8.04
N ILE A 299 20.08 -8.53 -8.23
CA ILE A 299 19.74 -7.23 -8.87
C ILE A 299 20.33 -6.07 -8.05
N ALA A 300 20.23 -6.12 -6.72
CA ALA A 300 20.79 -5.10 -5.84
C ALA A 300 22.32 -5.06 -5.90
N LEU A 301 22.97 -6.23 -5.96
CA LEU A 301 24.42 -6.35 -6.16
C LEU A 301 24.85 -5.75 -7.50
N VAL A 302 24.23 -6.16 -8.60
CA VAL A 302 24.55 -5.67 -9.95
C VAL A 302 24.36 -4.16 -10.05
N TYR A 303 23.29 -3.62 -9.45
CA TYR A 303 23.08 -2.19 -9.38
C TYR A 303 24.23 -1.47 -8.66
N ALA A 304 24.63 -1.98 -7.50
CA ALA A 304 25.68 -1.36 -6.69
C ALA A 304 27.04 -1.39 -7.41
N GLU A 305 27.43 -2.52 -8.00
CA GLU A 305 28.69 -2.67 -8.73
C GLU A 305 28.73 -1.83 -10.02
N TRP A 306 27.59 -1.69 -10.71
CA TRP A 306 27.54 -0.95 -11.96
C TRP A 306 27.52 0.56 -11.76
N THR A 307 26.76 1.04 -10.76
CA THR A 307 26.55 2.49 -10.58
C THR A 307 27.43 3.11 -9.50
N GLY A 308 28.05 2.31 -8.63
CA GLY A 308 28.78 2.79 -7.44
C GLY A 308 27.87 3.31 -6.33
N HIS A 309 26.53 3.21 -6.48
CA HIS A 309 25.59 3.60 -5.45
C HIS A 309 25.22 2.44 -4.54
N PRO A 310 24.80 2.70 -3.26
CA PRO A 310 24.50 1.63 -2.31
C PRO A 310 23.39 0.70 -2.78
N ALA A 311 23.54 -0.60 -2.56
CA ALA A 311 22.52 -1.63 -2.85
C ALA A 311 21.18 -1.35 -2.18
N SER A 312 21.17 -0.60 -1.06
CA SER A 312 19.95 -0.17 -0.36
C SER A 312 18.97 0.65 -1.21
N GLY A 313 19.45 1.28 -2.29
CA GLY A 313 18.59 1.94 -3.29
C GLY A 313 17.59 1.00 -3.95
N ILE A 314 17.95 -0.28 -4.12
CA ILE A 314 17.06 -1.30 -4.68
C ILE A 314 16.19 -1.95 -3.59
N LEU A 315 16.72 -2.15 -2.39
CA LEU A 315 16.05 -2.88 -1.31
C LEU A 315 14.86 -2.11 -0.71
N TYR A 316 14.07 -2.82 0.09
CA TYR A 316 12.95 -2.30 0.87
C TYR A 316 11.85 -1.62 0.04
N SER A 317 10.91 -1.01 0.73
CA SER A 317 9.84 -0.21 0.10
C SER A 317 10.35 1.04 -0.62
N GLY A 318 11.51 1.57 -0.22
CA GLY A 318 12.08 2.82 -0.74
C GLY A 318 11.56 4.09 -0.05
N GLN A 319 10.64 3.99 0.91
CA GLN A 319 10.08 5.17 1.60
C GLN A 319 11.17 6.05 2.22
N SER A 320 12.09 5.46 2.97
CA SER A 320 13.22 6.17 3.59
C SER A 320 14.23 6.73 2.57
N GLY A 321 14.25 6.20 1.35
CA GLY A 321 15.11 6.63 0.27
C GLY A 321 14.61 7.85 -0.51
N LEU A 322 13.33 8.22 -0.38
CA LEU A 322 12.75 9.33 -1.15
C LEU A 322 13.39 10.69 -0.80
N GLY A 323 13.58 10.97 0.49
CA GLY A 323 14.23 12.20 0.94
C GLY A 323 15.67 12.34 0.44
N PRO A 324 16.57 11.37 0.73
CA PRO A 324 17.90 11.36 0.19
C PRO A 324 17.97 11.46 -1.34
N LEU A 325 17.08 10.75 -2.05
CA LEU A 325 17.04 10.81 -3.51
C LEU A 325 16.72 12.22 -4.03
N LEU A 326 15.84 12.96 -3.37
CA LEU A 326 15.50 14.33 -3.72
C LEU A 326 16.65 15.31 -3.39
N THR A 327 17.17 15.23 -2.17
CA THR A 327 18.17 16.19 -1.68
C THR A 327 19.56 15.99 -2.28
N ALA A 328 19.91 14.73 -2.60
CA ALA A 328 21.18 14.35 -3.23
C ALA A 328 21.04 14.10 -4.75
N ASN A 329 19.97 14.58 -5.40
CA ASN A 329 19.73 14.31 -6.82
C ASN A 329 20.90 14.68 -7.74
N ALA A 330 21.66 15.74 -7.41
CA ALA A 330 22.84 16.18 -8.16
C ALA A 330 23.99 15.15 -8.15
N GLN A 331 24.01 14.18 -7.24
CA GLN A 331 24.99 13.11 -7.18
C GLN A 331 24.64 11.94 -8.11
N TYR A 332 23.41 11.92 -8.63
CA TYR A 332 22.96 10.88 -9.56
C TYR A 332 22.96 11.41 -10.99
N SER A 333 23.62 10.71 -11.88
CA SER A 333 23.45 10.97 -13.32
C SER A 333 22.09 10.48 -13.79
N ALA A 334 21.56 11.03 -14.89
CA ALA A 334 20.34 10.56 -15.51
C ALA A 334 20.41 9.04 -15.85
N GLY A 335 21.60 8.56 -16.25
CA GLY A 335 21.87 7.16 -16.50
C GLY A 335 21.75 6.30 -15.23
N ALA A 336 22.36 6.73 -14.12
CA ALA A 336 22.28 6.01 -12.84
C ALA A 336 20.83 5.93 -12.32
N LEU A 337 20.06 7.00 -12.47
CA LEU A 337 18.63 7.01 -12.12
C LEU A 337 17.79 6.07 -13.01
N THR A 338 18.11 6.02 -14.31
CA THR A 338 17.44 5.10 -15.24
C THR A 338 17.72 3.64 -14.85
N VAL A 339 18.97 3.31 -14.53
CA VAL A 339 19.35 1.98 -14.02
C VAL A 339 18.67 1.69 -12.69
N LEU A 340 18.60 2.68 -11.78
CA LEU A 340 17.87 2.55 -10.51
C LEU A 340 16.39 2.19 -10.74
N VAL A 341 15.70 2.92 -11.62
CA VAL A 341 14.29 2.68 -11.97
C VAL A 341 14.12 1.26 -12.55
N ALA A 342 14.96 0.88 -13.51
CA ALA A 342 14.87 -0.43 -14.15
C ALA A 342 15.12 -1.57 -13.15
N CYS A 343 16.21 -1.52 -12.38
CA CYS A 343 16.53 -2.54 -11.38
C CYS A 343 15.48 -2.60 -10.27
N LYS A 344 15.01 -1.44 -9.76
CA LYS A 344 13.96 -1.39 -8.74
C LYS A 344 12.64 -1.95 -9.27
N ALA A 345 12.24 -1.62 -10.50
CA ALA A 345 11.02 -2.13 -11.12
C ALA A 345 11.05 -3.67 -11.26
N VAL A 346 12.17 -4.24 -11.74
CA VAL A 346 12.31 -5.70 -11.85
C VAL A 346 12.33 -6.37 -10.48
N ALA A 347 13.10 -5.85 -9.52
CA ALA A 347 13.15 -6.35 -8.14
C ALA A 347 11.78 -6.28 -7.46
N TYR A 348 11.01 -5.23 -7.75
CA TYR A 348 9.63 -5.06 -7.30
C TYR A 348 8.69 -6.11 -7.90
N CYS A 349 8.78 -6.39 -9.22
CA CYS A 349 7.99 -7.45 -9.86
C CYS A 349 8.22 -8.81 -9.21
N VAL A 350 9.50 -9.17 -8.99
CA VAL A 350 9.90 -10.44 -8.35
C VAL A 350 9.40 -10.49 -6.91
N SER A 351 9.53 -9.38 -6.17
CA SER A 351 9.07 -9.30 -4.78
C SER A 351 7.55 -9.40 -4.66
N MET A 352 6.78 -8.76 -5.56
CA MET A 352 5.32 -8.88 -5.58
C MET A 352 4.83 -10.31 -5.84
N ALA A 353 5.56 -11.08 -6.63
CA ALA A 353 5.18 -12.47 -6.95
C ALA A 353 5.46 -13.45 -5.81
N ALA A 354 6.50 -13.21 -5.00
CA ALA A 354 7.02 -14.20 -4.06
C ALA A 354 6.80 -13.84 -2.58
N PHE A 355 6.90 -12.55 -2.24
CA PHE A 355 6.87 -12.05 -0.87
C PHE A 355 5.49 -11.47 -0.48
N ARG A 356 5.34 -11.06 0.79
CA ARG A 356 4.09 -10.55 1.34
C ARG A 356 4.25 -9.13 1.88
N GLY A 357 3.47 -8.20 1.32
CA GLY A 357 3.52 -6.77 1.66
C GLY A 357 2.58 -5.96 0.79
N GLY A 358 2.77 -4.63 0.73
CA GLY A 358 1.98 -3.68 -0.04
C GLY A 358 2.72 -3.12 -1.26
N PRO A 359 2.00 -2.64 -2.27
CA PRO A 359 2.57 -2.10 -3.50
C PRO A 359 2.81 -0.58 -3.48
N VAL A 360 2.36 0.17 -2.45
CA VAL A 360 2.28 1.63 -2.48
C VAL A 360 3.66 2.29 -2.55
N PHE A 361 4.50 2.05 -1.54
CA PHE A 361 5.78 2.75 -1.45
C PHE A 361 6.79 2.38 -2.54
N PRO A 362 6.91 1.11 -2.98
CA PRO A 362 7.80 0.82 -4.12
C PRO A 362 7.34 1.51 -5.41
N ALA A 363 6.02 1.62 -5.64
CA ALA A 363 5.50 2.37 -6.77
C ALA A 363 5.86 3.86 -6.67
N MET A 364 5.66 4.47 -5.49
CA MET A 364 6.05 5.86 -5.24
C MET A 364 7.54 6.08 -5.53
N PHE A 365 8.40 5.19 -5.05
CA PHE A 365 9.85 5.31 -5.25
C PHE A 365 10.25 5.20 -6.71
N VAL A 366 9.71 4.22 -7.45
CA VAL A 366 9.95 4.07 -8.89
C VAL A 366 9.49 5.31 -9.65
N GLY A 367 8.32 5.84 -9.31
CA GLY A 367 7.79 7.08 -9.87
C GLY A 367 8.67 8.29 -9.56
N ALA A 368 9.07 8.45 -8.29
CA ALA A 368 9.96 9.53 -7.85
C ALA A 368 11.31 9.51 -8.61
N ALA A 369 11.97 8.34 -8.64
CA ALA A 369 13.26 8.18 -9.32
C ALA A 369 13.12 8.44 -10.83
N GLY A 370 12.04 7.98 -11.47
CA GLY A 370 11.74 8.26 -12.87
C GLY A 370 11.50 9.74 -13.14
N GLY A 371 10.71 10.41 -12.30
CA GLY A 371 10.46 11.86 -12.40
C GLY A 371 11.73 12.69 -12.19
N ILE A 372 12.60 12.31 -11.23
CA ILE A 372 13.90 12.96 -11.03
C ILE A 372 14.83 12.69 -12.23
N ALA A 373 14.83 11.47 -12.79
CA ALA A 373 15.64 11.17 -13.99
C ALA A 373 15.26 12.09 -15.16
N LEU A 374 13.96 12.30 -15.37
CA LEU A 374 13.46 13.18 -16.43
C LEU A 374 13.73 14.66 -16.14
N SER A 375 13.89 15.09 -14.89
CA SER A 375 14.20 16.48 -14.54
C SER A 375 15.61 16.93 -14.94
N HIS A 376 16.48 16.00 -15.37
CA HIS A 376 17.75 16.35 -16.01
C HIS A 376 17.56 16.88 -17.44
N LEU A 377 16.36 16.77 -18.00
CA LEU A 377 16.00 17.34 -19.29
C LEU A 377 15.44 18.76 -19.11
N PRO A 378 15.61 19.64 -20.11
CA PRO A 378 15.19 21.03 -19.98
C PRO A 378 13.66 21.17 -19.83
N GLY A 379 13.23 22.18 -19.07
CA GLY A 379 11.81 22.51 -18.87
C GLY A 379 11.10 21.70 -17.79
N LEU A 380 11.81 20.88 -17.00
CA LEU A 380 11.24 20.14 -15.88
C LEU A 380 12.03 20.36 -14.60
N GLY A 381 11.42 20.97 -13.60
CA GLY A 381 12.00 21.10 -12.26
C GLY A 381 11.98 19.77 -11.48
N VAL A 382 12.98 19.52 -10.64
CA VAL A 382 13.15 18.26 -9.89
C VAL A 382 11.95 17.98 -8.97
N THR A 383 11.42 19.01 -8.28
CA THR A 383 10.26 18.87 -7.39
C THR A 383 8.99 18.52 -8.15
N ALA A 384 8.75 19.16 -9.31
CA ALA A 384 7.62 18.87 -10.17
C ALA A 384 7.75 17.46 -10.77
N GLY A 385 8.94 17.08 -11.25
CA GLY A 385 9.22 15.75 -11.79
C GLY A 385 8.95 14.64 -10.75
N LEU A 386 9.48 14.79 -9.54
CA LEU A 386 9.23 13.86 -8.44
C LEU A 386 7.73 13.76 -8.13
N ALA A 387 7.04 14.89 -7.97
CA ALA A 387 5.62 14.93 -7.65
C ALA A 387 4.75 14.20 -8.69
N MET A 388 4.93 14.56 -9.95
CA MET A 388 4.21 13.92 -11.07
C MET A 388 4.53 12.44 -11.18
N GLY A 389 5.81 12.07 -11.02
CA GLY A 389 6.24 10.67 -11.03
C GLY A 389 5.59 9.84 -9.93
N VAL A 390 5.63 10.33 -8.67
CA VAL A 390 4.96 9.68 -7.53
C VAL A 390 3.48 9.53 -7.77
N GLY A 391 2.78 10.60 -8.16
CA GLY A 391 1.34 10.56 -8.40
C GLY A 391 0.96 9.61 -9.53
N ALA A 392 1.60 9.74 -10.69
CA ALA A 392 1.30 8.94 -11.87
C ALA A 392 1.59 7.44 -11.67
N MET A 393 2.74 7.09 -11.05
CA MET A 393 3.10 5.69 -10.82
C MET A 393 2.23 5.04 -9.74
N SER A 394 1.87 5.79 -8.69
CA SER A 394 0.90 5.33 -7.69
C SER A 394 -0.46 5.06 -8.33
N ALA A 395 -0.95 5.95 -9.20
CA ALA A 395 -2.21 5.77 -9.90
C ALA A 395 -2.20 4.54 -10.83
N ALA A 396 -1.10 4.27 -11.53
CA ALA A 396 -0.93 3.09 -12.37
C ALA A 396 -0.97 1.79 -11.55
N MET A 397 -0.33 1.75 -10.39
CA MET A 397 -0.21 0.53 -9.60
C MET A 397 -1.41 0.28 -8.70
N LEU A 398 -1.95 1.32 -8.07
CA LEU A 398 -3.05 1.21 -7.10
C LEU A 398 -4.43 1.30 -7.74
N LYS A 399 -4.57 1.99 -8.86
CA LYS A 399 -5.84 2.38 -9.48
C LYS A 399 -6.73 3.22 -8.55
N LEU A 400 -6.11 4.04 -7.72
CA LEU A 400 -6.72 4.94 -6.75
C LEU A 400 -6.27 6.38 -7.06
N PRO A 401 -6.94 7.10 -7.97
CA PRO A 401 -6.48 8.40 -8.45
C PRO A 401 -6.45 9.47 -7.36
N MET A 402 -7.47 9.56 -6.49
CA MET A 402 -7.50 10.56 -5.42
C MET A 402 -6.41 10.30 -4.37
N THR A 403 -6.25 9.05 -3.96
CA THR A 403 -5.17 8.65 -3.05
C THR A 403 -3.80 8.96 -3.64
N SER A 404 -3.60 8.69 -4.93
CA SER A 404 -2.33 8.94 -5.62
C SER A 404 -2.00 10.43 -5.72
N LEU A 405 -3.00 11.26 -5.96
CA LEU A 405 -2.87 12.72 -5.92
C LEU A 405 -2.47 13.20 -4.52
N LEU A 406 -3.17 12.73 -3.49
CA LEU A 406 -2.90 13.12 -2.11
C LEU A 406 -1.52 12.61 -1.63
N LEU A 407 -1.11 11.41 -2.02
CA LEU A 407 0.23 10.88 -1.73
C LEU A 407 1.31 11.83 -2.25
N ALA A 408 1.24 12.23 -3.51
CA ALA A 408 2.20 13.13 -4.12
C ALA A 408 2.17 14.54 -3.49
N THR A 409 0.98 15.07 -3.23
CA THR A 409 0.82 16.44 -2.70
C THR A 409 1.28 16.53 -1.24
N LEU A 410 0.86 15.59 -0.37
CA LEU A 410 1.22 15.60 1.04
C LEU A 410 2.69 15.23 1.28
N LEU A 411 3.29 14.41 0.40
CA LEU A 411 4.71 14.08 0.43
C LEU A 411 5.59 15.34 0.36
N LEU A 412 5.21 16.32 -0.45
CA LEU A 412 5.97 17.57 -0.68
C LEU A 412 5.50 18.74 0.19
N GLY A 413 4.52 18.57 1.04
CA GLY A 413 4.00 19.61 1.92
C GLY A 413 3.52 20.85 1.14
N ARG A 414 4.08 22.01 1.44
CA ARG A 414 3.68 23.28 0.79
C ARG A 414 3.96 23.28 -0.71
N GLU A 415 5.10 22.74 -1.12
CA GLU A 415 5.49 22.68 -2.54
C GLU A 415 4.57 21.77 -3.35
N GLY A 416 3.98 20.78 -2.71
CA GLY A 416 2.98 19.89 -3.31
C GLY A 416 1.74 20.64 -3.82
N LEU A 417 1.29 21.66 -3.11
CA LEU A 417 0.15 22.49 -3.56
C LEU A 417 0.49 23.32 -4.81
N THR A 418 1.72 23.81 -4.91
CA THR A 418 2.18 24.57 -6.08
C THR A 418 2.15 23.71 -7.35
N VAL A 419 2.62 22.45 -7.28
CA VAL A 419 2.69 21.56 -8.43
C VAL A 419 1.44 20.69 -8.62
N MET A 420 0.44 20.81 -7.75
CA MET A 420 -0.78 19.98 -7.77
C MET A 420 -1.49 19.94 -9.12
N PRO A 421 -1.63 21.06 -9.88
CA PRO A 421 -2.26 20.99 -11.22
C PRO A 421 -1.54 20.06 -12.18
N LEU A 422 -0.21 20.02 -12.16
CA LEU A 422 0.61 19.11 -12.97
C LEU A 422 0.44 17.65 -12.52
N VAL A 423 0.41 17.44 -11.21
CA VAL A 423 0.18 16.09 -10.65
C VAL A 423 -1.19 15.56 -11.02
N ILE A 424 -2.24 16.38 -11.00
CA ILE A 424 -3.58 16.01 -11.43
C ILE A 424 -3.56 15.49 -12.88
N VAL A 425 -2.94 16.24 -13.78
CA VAL A 425 -2.85 15.82 -15.20
C VAL A 425 -2.11 14.49 -15.33
N ALA A 426 -0.94 14.35 -14.70
CA ALA A 426 -0.14 13.13 -14.76
C ALA A 426 -0.89 11.92 -14.18
N VAL A 427 -1.58 12.09 -13.04
CA VAL A 427 -2.40 11.05 -12.39
C VAL A 427 -3.57 10.63 -13.30
N VAL A 428 -4.32 11.58 -13.84
CA VAL A 428 -5.48 11.29 -14.69
C VAL A 428 -5.06 10.54 -15.96
N VAL A 429 -4.02 11.00 -16.64
CA VAL A 429 -3.48 10.35 -17.83
C VAL A 429 -3.04 8.92 -17.51
N SER A 430 -2.25 8.76 -16.45
CA SER A 430 -1.76 7.45 -16.04
C SER A 430 -2.91 6.50 -15.67
N TYR A 431 -3.88 6.97 -14.90
CA TYR A 431 -5.04 6.19 -14.47
C TYR A 431 -5.87 5.70 -15.66
N VAL A 432 -6.25 6.62 -16.56
CA VAL A 432 -7.10 6.30 -17.73
C VAL A 432 -6.40 5.31 -18.66
N LEU A 433 -5.13 5.52 -18.96
CA LEU A 433 -4.36 4.61 -19.82
C LEU A 433 -4.19 3.23 -19.18
N THR A 434 -3.92 3.18 -17.88
CA THR A 434 -3.80 1.91 -17.15
C THR A 434 -5.10 1.12 -17.16
N LEU A 435 -6.25 1.78 -16.94
CA LEU A 435 -7.55 1.10 -16.99
C LEU A 435 -7.87 0.56 -18.40
N ARG A 436 -7.58 1.32 -19.44
CA ARG A 436 -7.79 0.88 -20.84
C ARG A 436 -6.89 -0.30 -21.23
N SER A 437 -5.69 -0.37 -20.66
CA SER A 437 -4.70 -1.41 -20.97
C SER A 437 -4.86 -2.69 -20.11
N THR A 438 -5.71 -2.67 -19.09
CA THR A 438 -5.98 -3.84 -18.25
C THR A 438 -7.36 -4.40 -18.52
N PRO A 439 -7.50 -5.72 -18.80
CA PRO A 439 -8.82 -6.31 -18.97
C PRO A 439 -9.67 -6.12 -17.70
N PRO A 440 -11.00 -5.99 -17.83
CA PRO A 440 -11.89 -5.90 -16.68
C PRO A 440 -11.70 -7.13 -15.78
N PRO A 441 -11.89 -6.98 -14.45
CA PRO A 441 -11.87 -8.12 -13.54
C PRO A 441 -12.87 -9.15 -14.04
N THR A 442 -12.45 -10.38 -14.25
CA THR A 442 -13.38 -11.48 -14.50
C THR A 442 -14.31 -11.55 -13.29
N ALA A 443 -15.63 -11.41 -13.52
CA ALA A 443 -16.61 -11.58 -12.47
C ALA A 443 -16.29 -12.90 -11.74
N ALA A 444 -16.14 -12.84 -10.41
CA ALA A 444 -15.99 -14.06 -9.62
C ALA A 444 -17.17 -14.97 -9.97
N PRO A 445 -16.96 -16.29 -10.21
CA PRO A 445 -18.08 -17.17 -10.43
C PRO A 445 -19.00 -17.02 -9.22
N ALA A 446 -20.30 -16.80 -9.51
CA ALA A 446 -21.33 -16.73 -8.47
C ALA A 446 -21.16 -17.97 -7.58
N THR A 447 -20.94 -17.75 -6.30
CA THR A 447 -20.81 -18.84 -5.33
C THR A 447 -22.12 -19.63 -5.38
N GLU A 448 -22.04 -20.95 -5.56
CA GLU A 448 -23.16 -21.92 -5.62
C GLU A 448 -24.14 -21.83 -4.43
N GLN A 449 -23.93 -20.92 -3.50
CA GLN A 449 -24.83 -20.69 -2.37
C GLN A 449 -26.10 -19.91 -2.72
N ASP A 450 -26.16 -19.26 -3.91
CA ASP A 450 -27.39 -18.56 -4.36
C ASP A 450 -28.34 -19.47 -5.16
N THR A 451 -27.95 -20.70 -5.45
CA THR A 451 -28.79 -21.66 -6.22
C THR A 451 -29.39 -22.78 -5.34
N ALA A 452 -29.11 -22.82 -4.06
CA ALA A 452 -29.81 -23.73 -3.16
C ALA A 452 -31.22 -23.19 -2.87
N GLY A 453 -32.19 -23.59 -3.68
CA GLY A 453 -33.61 -23.43 -3.38
C GLY A 453 -33.95 -24.07 -2.03
N PRO A 454 -35.06 -23.65 -1.42
CA PRO A 454 -35.45 -24.16 -0.10
C PRO A 454 -35.60 -25.69 -0.15
N PRO A 455 -35.18 -26.41 0.90
CA PRO A 455 -35.36 -27.86 0.96
C PRO A 455 -36.85 -28.20 0.85
N SER A 456 -37.20 -29.02 -0.12
CA SER A 456 -38.54 -29.58 -0.25
C SER A 456 -38.85 -30.42 1.00
N SER A 457 -39.82 -29.99 1.76
CA SER A 457 -40.42 -30.73 2.87
C SER A 457 -41.17 -31.98 2.43
#